data_4ac3f2e0be5477719271f32efa73e184
#
_entry.id   4ac3f2e0be5477719271f32efa73e184
#
_cell.length_a   1.000
_cell.length_b   1.000
_cell.length_c   1.000
_cell.angle_alpha   90.00
_cell.angle_beta   90.00
_cell.angle_gamma   90.00
#
_symmetry.space_group_name_H-M   'P 1'
#
loop_
_entity.id
_entity.type
_entity.pdbx_description
1 polymer ?
#
loop_
_entity_poly.entity_id
_entity_poly.type
_entity_poly.pdbx_seq_one_letter_code
_entity_poly.pdbx_strand_id
1 'polypeptide(L)'
;KEIGDLKGKTIGYSVGGVETVLLKVMLEKAGLVLDDVKLINVNFSLSPSLFTGKADGVIGAFRNFELNQMDIEKRPGRAFFVEEYGIPSYDELILVASKDSLSDPKLRRFVDALEEGVQFLVNHPDESWKLFVSGERKELDDELNRRAWRDTLPRFALRPGALDKARYQRFARFLKEQKIIDEI
;
A
#
# COMPACT_ATOMS: atom_id res chain seq x y z
N LYS A 1 10.64 -12.14 16.95
CA LYS A 1 10.49 -11.95 15.50
C LYS A 1 10.40 -10.46 15.22
N GLU A 2 11.55 -9.93 14.88
CA GLU A 2 11.85 -8.51 14.70
C GLU A 2 12.46 -8.31 13.31
N ILE A 3 12.63 -7.06 12.87
CA ILE A 3 13.31 -6.76 11.59
C ILE A 3 14.73 -7.36 11.56
N GLY A 4 15.44 -7.41 12.68
CA GLY A 4 16.74 -8.03 12.79
C GLY A 4 16.80 -9.52 12.41
N ASP A 5 15.68 -10.24 12.56
CA ASP A 5 15.56 -11.66 12.16
C ASP A 5 15.59 -11.87 10.62
N LEU A 6 15.53 -10.78 9.85
CA LEU A 6 15.58 -10.82 8.38
C LEU A 6 17.00 -11.05 7.85
N LYS A 7 18.04 -10.96 8.68
CA LYS A 7 19.43 -11.22 8.24
C LYS A 7 19.55 -12.61 7.59
N GLY A 8 20.10 -12.64 6.39
CA GLY A 8 20.27 -13.85 5.58
C GLY A 8 18.99 -14.36 4.92
N LYS A 9 17.86 -13.65 5.06
CA LYS A 9 16.56 -14.04 4.51
C LYS A 9 16.35 -13.53 3.08
N THR A 10 15.45 -14.21 2.38
CA THR A 10 15.01 -13.79 1.04
C THR A 10 13.77 -12.91 1.15
N ILE A 11 13.85 -11.69 0.63
CA ILE A 11 12.76 -10.71 0.65
C ILE A 11 12.26 -10.47 -0.78
N GLY A 12 10.97 -10.74 -0.98
CA GLY A 12 10.28 -10.46 -2.24
C GLY A 12 9.85 -9.00 -2.33
N TYR A 13 9.98 -8.41 -3.51
CA TYR A 13 9.47 -7.09 -3.85
C TYR A 13 8.78 -7.12 -5.21
N SER A 14 7.92 -6.16 -5.51
CA SER A 14 7.19 -6.06 -6.79
C SER A 14 7.65 -4.86 -7.61
N VAL A 15 7.78 -3.72 -6.97
CA VAL A 15 8.18 -2.45 -7.59
C VAL A 15 9.57 -2.06 -7.07
N GLY A 16 10.57 -2.15 -7.95
CA GLY A 16 11.92 -1.70 -7.63
C GLY A 16 12.00 -0.19 -7.36
N GLY A 17 13.08 0.25 -6.75
CA GLY A 17 13.29 1.65 -6.38
C GLY A 17 12.66 1.96 -5.01
N VAL A 18 11.41 2.41 -4.96
CA VAL A 18 10.77 2.85 -3.70
C VAL A 18 10.69 1.72 -2.68
N GLU A 19 10.14 0.56 -3.00
CA GLU A 19 10.00 -0.56 -2.05
C GLU A 19 11.34 -1.00 -1.46
N THR A 20 12.37 -1.10 -2.29
CA THR A 20 13.71 -1.52 -1.83
C THR A 20 14.37 -0.47 -0.95
N VAL A 21 14.09 0.82 -1.18
CA VAL A 21 14.58 1.90 -0.31
C VAL A 21 13.82 1.94 1.02
N LEU A 22 12.51 1.72 1.02
CA LEU A 22 11.76 1.58 2.27
C LEU A 22 12.31 0.43 3.10
N LEU A 23 12.56 -0.73 2.48
CA LEU A 23 13.19 -1.87 3.15
C LEU A 23 14.56 -1.53 3.71
N LYS A 24 15.41 -0.84 2.93
CA LYS A 24 16.74 -0.38 3.39
C LYS A 24 16.63 0.43 4.68
N VAL A 25 15.74 1.43 4.72
CA VAL A 25 15.53 2.28 5.90
C VAL A 25 15.07 1.45 7.10
N MET A 26 14.18 0.49 6.90
CA MET A 26 13.71 -0.40 7.97
C MET A 26 14.87 -1.29 8.51
N LEU A 27 15.69 -1.84 7.62
CA LEU A 27 16.85 -2.67 8.00
C LEU A 27 17.89 -1.86 8.78
N GLU A 28 18.19 -0.63 8.32
CA GLU A 28 19.15 0.27 9.00
C GLU A 28 18.73 0.59 10.44
N LYS A 29 17.41 0.72 10.70
CA LYS A 29 16.88 0.88 12.06
C LYS A 29 17.15 -0.33 12.97
N ALA A 30 17.33 -1.50 12.40
CA ALA A 30 17.68 -2.74 13.10
C ALA A 30 19.18 -3.04 13.07
N GLY A 31 20.02 -2.11 12.58
CA GLY A 31 21.48 -2.30 12.48
C GLY A 31 21.91 -3.22 11.33
N LEU A 32 21.03 -3.44 10.34
CA LEU A 32 21.33 -4.23 9.15
C LEU A 32 21.52 -3.30 7.94
N VAL A 33 22.11 -3.86 6.87
CA VAL A 33 22.20 -3.22 5.55
C VAL A 33 21.40 -4.02 4.52
N LEU A 34 21.16 -3.43 3.36
CA LEU A 34 20.38 -4.10 2.31
C LEU A 34 21.03 -5.40 1.83
N ASP A 35 22.36 -5.46 1.82
CA ASP A 35 23.14 -6.65 1.46
C ASP A 35 23.07 -7.79 2.49
N ASP A 36 22.54 -7.53 3.68
CA ASP A 36 22.26 -8.57 4.68
C ASP A 36 21.03 -9.44 4.31
N VAL A 37 20.27 -9.07 3.28
CA VAL A 37 19.13 -9.83 2.77
C VAL A 37 19.26 -10.12 1.28
N LYS A 38 18.62 -11.21 0.82
CA LYS A 38 18.54 -11.52 -0.60
C LYS A 38 17.25 -10.96 -1.19
N LEU A 39 17.36 -10.10 -2.19
CA LEU A 39 16.20 -9.52 -2.87
C LEU A 39 15.79 -10.35 -4.10
N ILE A 40 14.49 -10.59 -4.25
CA ILE A 40 13.91 -11.21 -5.44
C ILE A 40 12.67 -10.44 -5.92
N ASN A 41 12.56 -10.22 -7.21
CA ASN A 41 11.32 -9.69 -7.78
C ASN A 41 10.27 -10.80 -7.87
N VAL A 42 9.08 -10.56 -7.34
CA VAL A 42 7.98 -11.52 -7.28
C VAL A 42 6.77 -11.13 -8.15
N ASN A 43 6.86 -10.04 -8.92
CA ASN A 43 5.82 -9.60 -9.86
C ASN A 43 4.41 -9.60 -9.25
N PHE A 44 4.23 -8.93 -8.13
CA PHE A 44 2.97 -8.87 -7.36
C PHE A 44 2.47 -10.21 -6.79
N SER A 45 3.24 -11.29 -6.91
CA SER A 45 2.93 -12.58 -6.28
C SER A 45 3.42 -12.62 -4.82
N LEU A 46 3.01 -11.63 -4.00
CA LEU A 46 3.51 -11.43 -2.64
C LEU A 46 3.16 -12.63 -1.73
N SER A 47 1.87 -12.83 -1.42
CA SER A 47 1.44 -13.96 -0.58
C SER A 47 1.77 -15.32 -1.18
N PRO A 48 1.60 -15.59 -2.49
CA PRO A 48 2.04 -16.84 -3.09
C PRO A 48 3.52 -17.14 -2.90
N SER A 49 4.39 -16.13 -2.93
CA SER A 49 5.83 -16.30 -2.70
C SER A 49 6.14 -16.70 -1.26
N LEU A 50 5.38 -16.19 -0.28
CA LEU A 50 5.47 -16.62 1.12
C LEU A 50 4.95 -18.06 1.31
N PHE A 51 3.81 -18.39 0.69
CA PHE A 51 3.19 -19.71 0.83
C PHE A 51 4.03 -20.84 0.24
N THR A 52 4.73 -20.55 -0.85
CA THR A 52 5.63 -21.53 -1.49
C THR A 52 7.03 -21.59 -0.90
N GLY A 53 7.35 -20.69 0.04
CA GLY A 53 8.70 -20.57 0.60
C GLY A 53 9.72 -19.97 -0.37
N LYS A 54 9.27 -19.36 -1.48
CA LYS A 54 10.14 -18.64 -2.42
C LYS A 54 10.74 -17.40 -1.79
N ALA A 55 9.99 -16.77 -0.87
CA ALA A 55 10.44 -15.65 -0.05
C ALA A 55 10.15 -15.92 1.43
N ASP A 56 11.04 -15.48 2.31
CA ASP A 56 10.84 -15.50 3.77
C ASP A 56 10.01 -14.31 4.26
N GLY A 57 10.08 -13.20 3.54
CA GLY A 57 9.32 -11.98 3.74
C GLY A 57 9.05 -11.27 2.43
N VAL A 58 8.13 -10.32 2.45
CA VAL A 58 7.84 -9.46 1.29
C VAL A 58 7.70 -8.01 1.73
N ILE A 59 8.05 -7.08 0.84
CA ILE A 59 7.73 -5.66 0.99
C ILE A 59 6.73 -5.25 -0.08
N GLY A 60 5.90 -4.23 0.21
CA GLY A 60 4.82 -3.78 -0.68
C GLY A 60 3.46 -4.43 -0.41
N ALA A 61 3.36 -5.32 0.58
CA ALA A 61 2.10 -5.95 0.97
C ALA A 61 1.16 -4.95 1.66
N PHE A 62 -0.13 -5.02 1.33
CA PHE A 62 -1.16 -4.22 1.97
C PHE A 62 -1.68 -4.91 3.23
N ARG A 63 -1.61 -4.22 4.37
CA ARG A 63 -2.06 -4.75 5.67
C ARG A 63 -3.55 -5.11 5.72
N ASN A 64 -4.35 -4.53 4.84
CA ASN A 64 -5.78 -4.77 4.71
C ASN A 64 -6.13 -5.89 3.70
N PHE A 65 -5.16 -6.46 3.00
CA PHE A 65 -5.37 -7.52 2.01
C PHE A 65 -4.54 -8.76 2.32
N GLU A 66 -3.20 -8.69 2.22
CA GLU A 66 -2.33 -9.87 2.37
C GLU A 66 -2.39 -10.49 3.77
N LEU A 67 -2.54 -9.70 4.84
CA LEU A 67 -2.71 -10.28 6.18
C LEU A 67 -4.01 -11.07 6.30
N ASN A 68 -5.10 -10.60 5.69
CA ASN A 68 -6.36 -11.33 5.63
C ASN A 68 -6.22 -12.63 4.83
N GLN A 69 -5.52 -12.58 3.69
CA GLN A 69 -5.24 -13.76 2.88
C GLN A 69 -4.45 -14.80 3.66
N MET A 70 -3.39 -14.38 4.37
CA MET A 70 -2.58 -15.29 5.18
C MET A 70 -3.37 -15.92 6.33
N ASP A 71 -4.30 -15.17 6.95
CA ASP A 71 -5.17 -15.69 8.01
C ASP A 71 -6.17 -16.73 7.47
N ILE A 72 -6.80 -16.46 6.33
CA ILE A 72 -7.71 -17.40 5.65
C ILE A 72 -6.98 -18.70 5.32
N GLU A 73 -5.76 -18.62 4.81
CA GLU A 73 -4.91 -19.76 4.49
C GLU A 73 -4.31 -20.45 5.74
N LYS A 74 -4.68 -20.01 6.95
CA LYS A 74 -4.16 -20.53 8.23
C LYS A 74 -2.64 -20.48 8.34
N ARG A 75 -2.04 -19.50 7.72
CA ARG A 75 -0.60 -19.19 7.73
C ARG A 75 -0.38 -17.75 8.19
N PRO A 76 -0.69 -17.43 9.46
CA PRO A 76 -0.67 -16.07 9.95
C PRO A 76 0.71 -15.44 9.78
N GLY A 77 0.74 -14.27 9.17
CA GLY A 77 1.91 -13.45 8.98
C GLY A 77 2.06 -12.38 10.05
N ARG A 78 3.25 -11.79 10.12
CA ARG A 78 3.51 -10.58 10.88
C ARG A 78 3.86 -9.45 9.93
N ALA A 79 3.16 -8.31 10.05
CA ALA A 79 3.53 -7.09 9.37
C ALA A 79 4.42 -6.20 10.24
N PHE A 80 5.37 -5.53 9.59
CA PHE A 80 6.14 -4.42 10.12
C PHE A 80 5.69 -3.16 9.39
N PHE A 81 5.15 -2.20 10.11
CA PHE A 81 4.61 -0.99 9.50
C PHE A 81 5.71 0.02 9.25
N VAL A 82 5.85 0.48 8.03
CA VAL A 82 6.97 1.34 7.62
C VAL A 82 7.07 2.61 8.45
N GLU A 83 5.94 3.17 8.88
CA GLU A 83 5.87 4.35 9.74
C GLU A 83 6.50 4.16 11.13
N GLU A 84 6.57 2.92 11.64
CA GLU A 84 7.22 2.58 12.91
C GLU A 84 8.74 2.57 12.78
N TYR A 85 9.25 2.55 11.55
CA TYR A 85 10.68 2.51 11.24
C TYR A 85 11.22 3.82 10.67
N GLY A 86 10.47 4.92 10.85
CA GLY A 86 10.94 6.27 10.53
C GLY A 86 10.64 6.74 9.12
N ILE A 87 9.83 5.98 8.36
CA ILE A 87 9.32 6.43 7.07
C ILE A 87 8.11 7.34 7.32
N PRO A 88 8.09 8.56 6.78
CA PRO A 88 6.94 9.46 6.95
C PRO A 88 5.67 8.86 6.34
N SER A 89 4.52 9.06 6.99
CA SER A 89 3.23 8.68 6.40
C SER A 89 3.03 9.35 5.05
N TYR A 90 2.57 8.58 4.08
CA TYR A 90 2.30 9.02 2.71
C TYR A 90 0.98 8.43 2.21
N ASP A 91 0.45 9.00 1.13
CA ASP A 91 -0.73 8.48 0.47
C ASP A 91 -0.30 7.40 -0.53
N GLU A 92 -0.76 6.17 -0.33
CA GLU A 92 -0.35 4.99 -1.12
C GLU A 92 -0.89 5.05 -2.55
N LEU A 93 -2.15 5.44 -2.70
CA LEU A 93 -2.79 5.58 -4.00
C LEU A 93 -3.24 7.04 -4.18
N ILE A 94 -2.78 7.65 -5.26
CA ILE A 94 -3.05 9.05 -5.59
C ILE A 94 -3.57 9.18 -7.01
N LEU A 95 -4.36 10.23 -7.23
CA LEU A 95 -4.75 10.65 -8.58
C LEU A 95 -3.73 11.61 -9.14
N VAL A 96 -3.30 11.37 -10.37
CA VAL A 96 -2.42 12.26 -11.11
C VAL A 96 -3.08 12.73 -12.40
N ALA A 97 -2.80 13.97 -12.79
CA ALA A 97 -3.24 14.54 -14.06
C ALA A 97 -2.08 15.22 -14.77
N SER A 98 -2.13 15.31 -16.10
CA SER A 98 -1.15 16.09 -16.84
C SER A 98 -1.29 17.57 -16.50
N LYS A 99 -0.16 18.29 -16.51
CA LYS A 99 -0.14 19.72 -16.23
C LYS A 99 -1.08 20.53 -17.15
N ASP A 100 -1.17 20.12 -18.41
CA ASP A 100 -2.02 20.79 -19.42
C ASP A 100 -3.51 20.55 -19.18
N SER A 101 -3.87 19.51 -18.43
CA SER A 101 -5.27 19.16 -18.10
C SER A 101 -5.77 19.81 -16.81
N LEU A 102 -4.91 20.46 -16.02
CA LEU A 102 -5.28 20.97 -14.69
C LEU A 102 -6.41 22.00 -14.70
N SER A 103 -6.58 22.72 -15.82
CA SER A 103 -7.66 23.70 -16.01
C SER A 103 -8.95 23.09 -16.59
N ASP A 104 -8.95 21.80 -16.96
CA ASP A 104 -10.15 21.15 -17.52
C ASP A 104 -11.20 20.98 -16.41
N PRO A 105 -12.41 21.58 -16.59
CA PRO A 105 -13.48 21.47 -15.60
C PRO A 105 -13.96 20.02 -15.38
N LYS A 106 -13.62 19.08 -16.27
CA LYS A 106 -13.89 17.65 -16.07
C LYS A 106 -13.15 17.08 -14.87
N LEU A 107 -11.91 17.52 -14.61
CA LEU A 107 -11.14 17.06 -13.45
C LEU A 107 -11.86 17.43 -12.16
N ARG A 108 -12.34 18.64 -12.05
CA ARG A 108 -13.09 19.05 -10.87
C ARG A 108 -14.34 18.19 -10.68
N ARG A 109 -15.14 18.03 -11.74
CA ARG A 109 -16.35 17.19 -11.66
C ARG A 109 -16.03 15.74 -11.30
N PHE A 110 -14.92 15.21 -11.81
CA PHE A 110 -14.46 13.87 -11.45
C PHE A 110 -14.11 13.77 -9.96
N VAL A 111 -13.36 14.74 -9.44
CA VAL A 111 -12.98 14.76 -8.01
C VAL A 111 -14.20 14.94 -7.11
N ASP A 112 -15.13 15.82 -7.48
CA ASP A 112 -16.39 16.02 -6.76
C ASP A 112 -17.22 14.72 -6.72
N ALA A 113 -17.35 14.02 -7.86
CA ALA A 113 -18.06 12.74 -7.94
C ALA A 113 -17.35 11.63 -7.12
N LEU A 114 -16.01 11.62 -7.11
CA LEU A 114 -15.24 10.70 -6.29
C LEU A 114 -15.48 10.97 -4.79
N GLU A 115 -15.50 12.24 -4.39
CA GLU A 115 -15.79 12.62 -3.00
C GLU A 115 -17.20 12.18 -2.58
N GLU A 116 -18.21 12.41 -3.41
CA GLU A 116 -19.57 11.93 -3.19
C GLU A 116 -19.61 10.40 -3.07
N GLY A 117 -18.91 9.69 -3.96
CA GLY A 117 -18.81 8.24 -3.93
C GLY A 117 -18.16 7.71 -2.65
N VAL A 118 -17.08 8.35 -2.19
CA VAL A 118 -16.42 7.98 -0.92
C VAL A 118 -17.35 8.25 0.27
N GLN A 119 -18.04 9.38 0.31
CA GLN A 119 -19.02 9.69 1.35
C GLN A 119 -20.15 8.67 1.38
N PHE A 120 -20.70 8.31 0.23
CA PHE A 120 -21.71 7.28 0.13
C PHE A 120 -21.21 5.94 0.64
N LEU A 121 -20.02 5.51 0.20
CA LEU A 121 -19.40 4.24 0.54
C LEU A 121 -19.16 4.10 2.05
N VAL A 122 -18.66 5.14 2.70
CA VAL A 122 -18.38 5.13 4.14
C VAL A 122 -19.67 5.17 4.98
N ASN A 123 -20.69 5.89 4.52
CA ASN A 123 -21.97 6.00 5.23
C ASN A 123 -22.93 4.83 4.96
N HIS A 124 -22.76 4.11 3.84
CA HIS A 124 -23.59 2.99 3.41
C HIS A 124 -22.75 1.76 3.05
N PRO A 125 -21.95 1.21 3.99
CA PRO A 125 -20.97 0.17 3.70
C PRO A 125 -21.57 -1.11 3.12
N ASP A 126 -22.74 -1.55 3.63
CA ASP A 126 -23.39 -2.78 3.16
C ASP A 126 -24.00 -2.64 1.78
N GLU A 127 -24.60 -1.47 1.49
CA GLU A 127 -25.16 -1.16 0.17
C GLU A 127 -24.04 -1.02 -0.86
N SER A 128 -22.97 -0.33 -0.48
CA SER A 128 -21.78 -0.16 -1.31
C SER A 128 -21.08 -1.49 -1.60
N TRP A 129 -21.04 -2.40 -0.64
CA TRP A 129 -20.55 -3.76 -0.88
C TRP A 129 -21.38 -4.48 -1.94
N LYS A 130 -22.72 -4.45 -1.80
CA LYS A 130 -23.62 -5.08 -2.78
C LYS A 130 -23.44 -4.51 -4.18
N LEU A 131 -23.24 -3.19 -4.29
CA LEU A 131 -22.93 -2.54 -5.56
C LEU A 131 -21.57 -2.98 -6.10
N PHE A 132 -20.56 -3.04 -5.25
CA PHE A 132 -19.19 -3.43 -5.62
C PHE A 132 -19.15 -4.83 -6.22
N VAL A 133 -19.84 -5.80 -5.63
CA VAL A 133 -19.85 -7.20 -6.09
C VAL A 133 -20.99 -7.51 -7.06
N SER A 134 -21.72 -6.51 -7.57
CA SER A 134 -22.83 -6.72 -8.51
C SER A 134 -22.34 -6.91 -9.94
N GLY A 135 -23.23 -7.47 -10.77
CA GLY A 135 -23.01 -7.62 -12.22
C GLY A 135 -21.86 -8.58 -12.53
N GLU A 136 -20.91 -8.14 -13.35
CA GLU A 136 -19.77 -8.92 -13.82
C GLU A 136 -18.67 -9.11 -12.76
N ARG A 137 -18.83 -8.53 -11.57
CA ARG A 137 -17.85 -8.61 -10.47
C ARG A 137 -18.26 -9.58 -9.36
N LYS A 138 -19.18 -10.49 -9.64
CA LYS A 138 -19.66 -11.49 -8.66
C LYS A 138 -18.58 -12.41 -8.13
N GLU A 139 -17.52 -12.63 -8.88
CA GLU A 139 -16.34 -13.41 -8.47
C GLU A 139 -15.57 -12.76 -7.32
N LEU A 140 -15.77 -11.44 -7.08
CA LEU A 140 -15.19 -10.73 -5.94
C LEU A 140 -15.98 -10.94 -4.63
N ASP A 141 -17.16 -11.58 -4.67
CA ASP A 141 -17.95 -11.85 -3.48
C ASP A 141 -17.43 -13.08 -2.74
N ASP A 142 -16.24 -12.96 -2.18
CA ASP A 142 -15.56 -13.97 -1.39
C ASP A 142 -15.15 -13.45 0.00
N GLU A 143 -14.66 -14.32 0.84
CA GLU A 143 -14.27 -14.02 2.22
C GLU A 143 -13.08 -13.04 2.27
N LEU A 144 -12.11 -13.17 1.37
CA LEU A 144 -10.94 -12.31 1.33
C LEU A 144 -11.35 -10.87 1.00
N ASN A 145 -12.12 -10.69 -0.06
CA ASN A 145 -12.58 -9.37 -0.48
C ASN A 145 -13.52 -8.72 0.55
N ARG A 146 -14.36 -9.51 1.25
CA ARG A 146 -15.19 -9.00 2.36
C ARG A 146 -14.35 -8.47 3.51
N ARG A 147 -13.32 -9.20 3.92
CA ARG A 147 -12.41 -8.74 4.97
C ARG A 147 -11.62 -7.52 4.53
N ALA A 148 -11.05 -7.57 3.33
CA ALA A 148 -10.31 -6.44 2.76
C ALA A 148 -11.18 -5.18 2.63
N TRP A 149 -12.43 -5.32 2.18
CA TRP A 149 -13.40 -4.23 2.12
C TRP A 149 -13.58 -3.56 3.48
N ARG A 150 -13.93 -4.34 4.50
CA ARG A 150 -14.14 -3.84 5.87
C ARG A 150 -12.90 -3.13 6.40
N ASP A 151 -11.71 -3.69 6.17
CA ASP A 151 -10.45 -3.14 6.65
C ASP A 151 -9.98 -1.92 5.85
N THR A 152 -10.48 -1.75 4.62
CA THR A 152 -10.17 -0.60 3.75
C THR A 152 -11.04 0.61 4.06
N LEU A 153 -12.31 0.42 4.42
CA LEU A 153 -13.25 1.51 4.67
C LEU A 153 -12.71 2.64 5.57
N PRO A 154 -12.09 2.36 6.73
CA PRO A 154 -11.58 3.41 7.62
C PRO A 154 -10.32 4.12 7.07
N ARG A 155 -9.79 3.67 5.95
CA ARG A 155 -8.57 4.21 5.32
C ARG A 155 -8.83 5.13 4.14
N PHE A 156 -10.08 5.24 3.70
CA PHE A 156 -10.45 6.17 2.66
C PHE A 156 -10.26 7.61 3.12
N ALA A 157 -9.66 8.44 2.28
CA ALA A 157 -9.68 9.88 2.45
C ALA A 157 -11.12 10.37 2.26
N LEU A 158 -11.75 10.88 3.31
CA LEU A 158 -13.14 11.38 3.26
C LEU A 158 -13.30 12.59 2.33
N ARG A 159 -12.22 13.26 2.03
CA ARG A 159 -12.13 14.37 1.06
C ARG A 159 -10.94 14.14 0.12
N PRO A 160 -11.09 13.25 -0.88
CA PRO A 160 -9.98 12.89 -1.77
C PRO A 160 -9.43 14.06 -2.59
N GLY A 161 -10.20 15.13 -2.77
CA GLY A 161 -9.73 16.36 -3.38
C GLY A 161 -8.90 17.27 -2.45
N ALA A 162 -8.83 17.00 -1.16
CA ALA A 162 -8.08 17.80 -0.20
C ALA A 162 -6.61 17.38 -0.15
N LEU A 163 -5.71 18.22 -0.69
CA LEU A 163 -4.28 17.97 -0.70
C LEU A 163 -3.63 18.39 0.63
N ASP A 164 -3.08 17.46 1.40
CA ASP A 164 -2.19 17.76 2.54
C ASP A 164 -0.78 18.06 2.05
N LYS A 165 -0.54 19.33 1.70
CA LYS A 165 0.77 19.78 1.21
C LYS A 165 1.91 19.48 2.16
N ALA A 166 1.67 19.54 3.47
CA ALA A 166 2.71 19.30 4.47
C ALA A 166 3.13 17.82 4.48
N ARG A 167 2.17 16.88 4.31
CA ARG A 167 2.45 15.45 4.16
C ARG A 167 3.29 15.19 2.92
N TYR A 168 2.88 15.72 1.76
CA TYR A 168 3.63 15.57 0.51
C TYR A 168 5.04 16.14 0.62
N GLN A 169 5.22 17.31 1.22
CA GLN A 169 6.54 17.91 1.42
C GLN A 169 7.43 17.08 2.36
N ARG A 170 6.87 16.49 3.43
CA ARG A 170 7.63 15.59 4.32
C ARG A 170 8.10 14.36 3.58
N PHE A 171 7.22 13.73 2.81
CA PHE A 171 7.57 12.55 2.05
C PHE A 171 8.54 12.85 0.92
N ALA A 172 8.37 13.97 0.19
CA ALA A 172 9.31 14.40 -0.84
C ALA A 172 10.73 14.66 -0.28
N ARG A 173 10.85 15.29 0.91
CA ARG A 173 12.15 15.43 1.58
C ARG A 173 12.77 14.08 1.90
N PHE A 174 11.99 13.16 2.44
CA PHE A 174 12.45 11.78 2.69
C PHE A 174 12.95 11.12 1.40
N LEU A 175 12.20 11.18 0.30
CA LEU A 175 12.60 10.61 -0.99
C LEU A 175 13.91 11.23 -1.51
N LYS A 176 14.07 12.54 -1.35
CA LYS A 176 15.31 13.25 -1.71
C LYS A 176 16.50 12.83 -0.84
N GLU A 177 16.31 12.73 0.47
CA GLU A 177 17.35 12.24 1.40
C GLU A 177 17.77 10.82 1.06
N GLN A 178 16.84 9.98 0.61
CA GLN A 178 17.10 8.63 0.14
C GLN A 178 17.59 8.56 -1.33
N LYS A 179 17.80 9.69 -2.00
CA LYS A 179 18.28 9.81 -3.39
C LYS A 179 17.37 9.12 -4.41
N ILE A 180 16.06 9.10 -4.17
CA ILE A 180 15.05 8.59 -5.12
C ILE A 180 14.65 9.70 -6.08
N ILE A 181 14.61 10.94 -5.62
CA ILE A 181 14.35 12.13 -6.42
C ILE A 181 15.47 13.15 -6.20
N ASP A 182 15.77 13.94 -7.22
CA ASP A 182 16.83 14.94 -7.17
C ASP A 182 16.33 16.29 -6.64
N GLU A 183 15.05 16.63 -6.90
CA GLU A 183 14.43 17.92 -6.55
C GLU A 183 13.08 17.71 -5.85
N ILE A 184 12.61 18.76 -5.12
CA ILE A 184 11.32 18.81 -4.44
C ILE A 184 10.48 19.92 -5.06
#